data_6d86e9c495b88482dc7944b8992b2ff5
#
_entry.id   6d86e9c495b88482dc7944b8992b2ff5
#
_cell.length_a   1.000
_cell.length_b   1.000
_cell.length_c   1.000
_cell.angle_alpha   90.00
_cell.angle_beta   90.00
_cell.angle_gamma   90.00
#
_symmetry.space_group_name_H-M   'P 1'
#
loop_
_entity.id
_entity.type
_entity.pdbx_description
1 polymer ?
#
loop_
_entity_poly.entity_id
_entity_poly.type
_entity_poly.pdbx_seq_one_letter_code
_entity_poly.pdbx_strand_id
1 'polypeptide(L)'
;MAPDLASLQRISGDSAIDQWLQVPGSWVEEPNERRGGASGVQRVYTGDGRLLYRKRQTGHAYRDWQRPFGYPTAMRERDALRAFESLGIRVPRLIYSGCRKVDGQWQALLVTEALEGFSSLDECYARGDQDRWGEAKHQRILQQIGATIARMNLAHWQHGCLYPKHIFVRVEGEAIEVALIDLEKSRRRLTVNKASQHDLKQLKRRSSWTGAQWQAFIYGYQTAFGSAIKGLQT
;
A
#
# COMPACT_ATOMS: atom_id res chain seq x y z
N MET A 1 3.08 -30.54 -3.13
CA MET A 1 3.58 -29.78 -1.95
C MET A 1 3.87 -28.36 -2.42
N ALA A 2 3.40 -27.34 -1.69
CA ALA A 2 3.69 -25.97 -2.05
C ALA A 2 5.20 -25.70 -1.91
N PRO A 3 5.84 -24.95 -2.84
CA PRO A 3 7.24 -24.59 -2.74
C PRO A 3 7.49 -23.64 -1.55
N ASP A 4 8.66 -23.73 -0.93
CA ASP A 4 9.08 -22.79 0.11
C ASP A 4 9.37 -21.39 -0.45
N LEU A 5 9.43 -20.38 0.42
CA LEU A 5 9.68 -19.00 0.01
C LEU A 5 11.04 -18.84 -0.69
N ALA A 6 12.08 -19.53 -0.23
CA ALA A 6 13.42 -19.45 -0.82
C ALA A 6 13.44 -19.99 -2.25
N SER A 7 12.69 -21.06 -2.51
CA SER A 7 12.50 -21.61 -3.87
C SER A 7 11.74 -20.62 -4.76
N LEU A 8 10.67 -20.02 -4.25
CA LEU A 8 9.87 -19.03 -4.98
C LEU A 8 10.68 -17.75 -5.30
N GLN A 9 11.55 -17.30 -4.41
CA GLN A 9 12.40 -16.13 -4.64
C GLN A 9 13.47 -16.36 -5.73
N ARG A 10 13.84 -17.61 -6.01
CA ARG A 10 14.77 -17.96 -7.09
C ARG A 10 14.13 -18.00 -8.47
N ILE A 11 12.79 -17.92 -8.56
CA ILE A 11 12.09 -17.86 -9.84
C ILE A 11 12.51 -16.58 -10.57
N SER A 12 13.14 -16.74 -11.72
CA SER A 12 13.68 -15.65 -12.53
C SER A 12 13.71 -16.04 -14.02
N GLY A 13 14.04 -15.08 -14.88
CA GLY A 13 14.11 -15.29 -16.33
C GLY A 13 12.77 -15.14 -17.04
N ASP A 14 12.74 -15.48 -18.33
CA ASP A 14 11.60 -15.21 -19.21
C ASP A 14 10.34 -16.01 -18.85
N SER A 15 10.51 -17.20 -18.27
CA SER A 15 9.41 -18.06 -17.82
C SER A 15 8.92 -17.76 -16.39
N ALA A 16 9.50 -16.78 -15.72
CA ALA A 16 9.19 -16.51 -14.30
C ALA A 16 7.70 -16.22 -14.05
N ILE A 17 7.05 -15.46 -14.95
CA ILE A 17 5.62 -15.17 -14.84
C ILE A 17 4.82 -16.49 -14.87
N ASP A 18 5.15 -17.38 -15.79
CA ASP A 18 4.42 -18.65 -15.94
C ASP A 18 4.62 -19.56 -14.73
N GLN A 19 5.85 -19.64 -14.21
CA GLN A 19 6.14 -20.40 -12.98
C GLN A 19 5.34 -19.84 -11.80
N TRP A 20 5.31 -18.52 -11.61
CA TRP A 20 4.50 -17.89 -10.58
C TRP A 20 2.99 -18.11 -10.76
N LEU A 21 2.50 -18.15 -12.00
CA LEU A 21 1.08 -18.41 -12.28
C LEU A 21 0.68 -19.87 -11.96
N GLN A 22 1.62 -20.82 -12.04
CA GLN A 22 1.39 -22.22 -11.68
C GLN A 22 1.35 -22.47 -10.17
N VAL A 23 1.88 -21.56 -9.34
CA VAL A 23 1.79 -21.70 -7.89
C VAL A 23 0.32 -21.63 -7.47
N PRO A 24 -0.20 -22.63 -6.72
CA PRO A 24 -1.59 -22.61 -6.26
C PRO A 24 -1.92 -21.37 -5.42
N GLY A 25 -3.12 -20.85 -5.57
CA GLY A 25 -3.59 -19.72 -4.76
C GLY A 25 -5.11 -19.56 -4.86
N SER A 26 -5.72 -19.02 -3.81
CA SER A 26 -7.16 -18.73 -3.72
C SER A 26 -7.43 -17.23 -3.87
N TRP A 27 -8.50 -16.86 -4.55
CA TRP A 27 -8.89 -15.46 -4.67
C TRP A 27 -9.28 -14.85 -3.32
N VAL A 28 -8.82 -13.63 -3.06
CA VAL A 28 -9.28 -12.82 -1.92
C VAL A 28 -10.68 -12.29 -2.21
N GLU A 29 -10.87 -11.82 -3.45
CA GLU A 29 -12.12 -11.37 -4.05
C GLU A 29 -12.10 -11.80 -5.51
N GLU A 30 -13.27 -11.97 -6.11
CA GLU A 30 -13.37 -12.23 -7.55
C GLU A 30 -12.70 -11.12 -8.36
N PRO A 31 -12.00 -11.47 -9.45
CA PRO A 31 -11.31 -10.48 -10.26
C PRO A 31 -12.25 -9.39 -10.74
N ASN A 32 -11.88 -8.15 -10.51
CA ASN A 32 -12.65 -7.00 -10.95
C ASN A 32 -12.36 -6.71 -12.44
N GLU A 33 -13.38 -6.89 -13.26
CA GLU A 33 -13.30 -6.60 -14.70
C GLU A 33 -13.79 -5.20 -14.99
N ARG A 34 -12.90 -4.33 -15.45
CA ARG A 34 -13.24 -2.95 -15.81
C ARG A 34 -12.43 -2.50 -17.02
N ARG A 35 -13.08 -1.74 -17.93
CA ARG A 35 -12.45 -1.08 -19.08
C ARG A 35 -11.62 -2.04 -19.97
N GLY A 36 -12.11 -3.27 -20.14
CA GLY A 36 -11.43 -4.28 -20.96
C GLY A 36 -10.18 -4.89 -20.31
N GLY A 37 -10.00 -4.70 -19.01
CA GLY A 37 -8.95 -5.34 -18.23
C GLY A 37 -9.50 -6.06 -17.02
N ALA A 38 -8.73 -6.98 -16.47
CA ALA A 38 -9.03 -7.72 -15.25
C ALA A 38 -7.94 -7.51 -14.20
N SER A 39 -8.32 -7.38 -12.93
CA SER A 39 -7.40 -7.28 -11.81
C SER A 39 -7.97 -8.01 -10.60
N GLY A 40 -7.16 -8.85 -9.96
CA GLY A 40 -7.54 -9.56 -8.74
C GLY A 40 -6.32 -9.94 -7.92
N VAL A 41 -6.57 -10.27 -6.66
CA VAL A 41 -5.53 -10.65 -5.67
C VAL A 41 -5.81 -12.06 -5.18
N GLN A 42 -4.79 -12.89 -5.17
CA GLN A 42 -4.84 -14.25 -4.65
C GLN A 42 -3.99 -14.37 -3.39
N ARG A 43 -4.45 -15.17 -2.43
CA ARG A 43 -3.62 -15.70 -1.34
C ARG A 43 -2.82 -16.88 -1.86
N VAL A 44 -1.54 -16.89 -1.57
CA VAL A 44 -0.61 -17.97 -1.89
C VAL A 44 0.08 -18.36 -0.58
N TYR A 45 -0.06 -19.61 -0.18
CA TYR A 45 0.66 -20.13 0.98
C TYR A 45 1.91 -20.85 0.50
N THR A 46 3.04 -20.51 1.11
CA THR A 46 4.31 -21.18 0.86
C THR A 46 4.37 -22.51 1.64
N GLY A 47 5.28 -23.40 1.28
CA GLY A 47 5.47 -24.68 1.96
C GLY A 47 5.93 -24.55 3.41
N ASP A 48 6.56 -23.42 3.76
CA ASP A 48 6.94 -23.03 5.12
C ASP A 48 5.85 -22.22 5.85
N GLY A 49 4.63 -22.17 5.31
CA GLY A 49 3.43 -21.62 5.96
C GLY A 49 3.26 -20.11 5.86
N ARG A 50 4.13 -19.39 5.14
CA ARG A 50 3.99 -17.94 4.98
C ARG A 50 2.89 -17.60 4.00
N LEU A 51 2.20 -16.48 4.26
CA LEU A 51 1.17 -15.94 3.39
C LEU A 51 1.78 -14.88 2.47
N LEU A 52 1.56 -15.07 1.16
CA LEU A 52 1.85 -14.11 0.11
C LEU A 52 0.56 -13.62 -0.54
N TYR A 53 0.57 -12.40 -1.05
CA TYR A 53 -0.49 -11.86 -1.90
C TYR A 53 0.04 -11.73 -3.32
N ARG A 54 -0.62 -12.40 -4.27
CA ARG A 54 -0.31 -12.36 -5.69
C ARG A 54 -1.37 -11.57 -6.43
N LYS A 55 -1.05 -10.35 -6.82
CA LYS A 55 -1.88 -9.52 -7.69
C LYS A 55 -1.64 -9.92 -9.14
N ARG A 56 -2.72 -10.31 -9.81
CA ARG A 56 -2.74 -10.58 -11.25
C ARG A 56 -3.49 -9.46 -11.95
N GLN A 57 -2.93 -8.97 -13.05
CA GLN A 57 -3.51 -7.87 -13.79
C GLN A 57 -3.35 -8.07 -15.29
N THR A 58 -4.43 -7.84 -16.04
CA THR A 58 -4.45 -7.90 -17.52
C THR A 58 -5.13 -6.63 -18.03
N GLY A 59 -4.58 -6.00 -19.08
CA GLY A 59 -5.18 -4.84 -19.76
C GLY A 59 -5.12 -3.52 -19.01
N HIS A 60 -4.86 -3.50 -17.69
CA HIS A 60 -4.76 -2.25 -16.91
C HIS A 60 -3.41 -1.57 -17.12
N ALA A 61 -3.41 -0.46 -17.84
CA ALA A 61 -2.21 0.32 -18.09
C ALA A 61 -2.46 1.81 -17.79
N TYR A 62 -1.41 2.50 -17.37
CA TYR A 62 -1.37 3.95 -17.27
C TYR A 62 -0.40 4.50 -18.31
N ARG A 63 -0.57 5.78 -18.67
CA ARG A 63 0.31 6.51 -19.59
C ARG A 63 0.87 7.73 -18.86
N ASP A 64 2.14 8.01 -19.12
CA ASP A 64 2.81 9.23 -18.73
C ASP A 64 3.81 9.64 -19.82
N TRP A 65 4.54 10.74 -19.62
CA TRP A 65 5.50 11.23 -20.59
C TRP A 65 6.68 10.28 -20.85
N GLN A 66 7.04 9.45 -19.88
CA GLN A 66 8.09 8.42 -20.00
C GLN A 66 7.56 7.14 -20.66
N ARG A 67 6.25 6.91 -20.61
CA ARG A 67 5.59 5.67 -21.05
C ARG A 67 4.36 5.99 -21.92
N PRO A 68 4.55 6.65 -23.08
CA PRO A 68 3.44 7.11 -23.93
C PRO A 68 2.59 5.95 -24.48
N PHE A 69 3.19 4.76 -24.64
CA PHE A 69 2.50 3.56 -25.11
C PHE A 69 1.80 2.73 -24.02
N GLY A 70 1.81 3.25 -22.78
CA GLY A 70 1.21 2.59 -21.64
C GLY A 70 2.13 1.59 -20.94
N TYR A 71 1.94 1.46 -19.63
CA TYR A 71 2.67 0.51 -18.78
C TYR A 71 1.75 0.00 -17.67
N PRO A 72 1.87 -1.27 -17.23
CA PRO A 72 0.95 -1.84 -16.24
C PRO A 72 0.92 -1.06 -14.92
N THR A 73 -0.28 -0.84 -14.38
CA THR A 73 -0.43 -0.13 -13.10
C THR A 73 0.18 -0.90 -11.93
N ALA A 74 0.23 -2.24 -11.99
CA ALA A 74 0.95 -3.06 -11.03
C ALA A 74 2.46 -2.75 -10.97
N MET A 75 3.06 -2.34 -12.06
CA MET A 75 4.48 -1.94 -12.07
C MET A 75 4.69 -0.56 -11.44
N ARG A 76 3.70 0.33 -11.48
CA ARG A 76 3.72 1.57 -10.71
C ARG A 76 3.64 1.30 -9.21
N GLU A 77 2.80 0.34 -8.81
CA GLU A 77 2.74 -0.14 -7.42
C GLU A 77 4.08 -0.71 -6.95
N ARG A 78 4.73 -1.55 -7.78
CA ARG A 78 6.10 -2.03 -7.52
C ARG A 78 7.09 -0.90 -7.25
N ASP A 79 7.07 0.13 -8.10
CA ASP A 79 8.00 1.25 -7.99
C ASP A 79 7.73 2.06 -6.70
N ALA A 80 6.46 2.19 -6.30
CA ALA A 80 6.07 2.81 -5.05
C ALA A 80 6.48 1.98 -3.82
N LEU A 81 6.29 0.65 -3.85
CA LEU A 81 6.75 -0.25 -2.77
C LEU A 81 8.25 -0.08 -2.52
N ARG A 82 9.07 -0.15 -3.56
CA ARG A 82 10.53 0.03 -3.45
C ARG A 82 10.90 1.41 -2.91
N ALA A 83 10.24 2.45 -3.40
CA ALA A 83 10.50 3.82 -2.95
C ALA A 83 10.13 4.02 -1.47
N PHE A 84 8.99 3.49 -1.03
CA PHE A 84 8.54 3.64 0.35
C PHE A 84 9.44 2.85 1.31
N GLU A 85 9.84 1.63 0.93
CA GLU A 85 10.82 0.85 1.68
C GLU A 85 12.15 1.61 1.84
N SER A 86 12.67 2.23 0.78
CA SER A 86 13.90 3.04 0.84
C SER A 86 13.77 4.30 1.71
N LEU A 87 12.54 4.80 1.91
CA LEU A 87 12.22 5.91 2.83
C LEU A 87 12.01 5.46 4.28
N GLY A 88 12.20 4.17 4.58
CA GLY A 88 11.91 3.59 5.89
C GLY A 88 10.42 3.58 6.24
N ILE A 89 9.55 3.59 5.23
CA ILE A 89 8.11 3.41 5.41
C ILE A 89 7.78 1.93 5.22
N ARG A 90 7.17 1.33 6.22
CA ARG A 90 6.77 -0.07 6.14
C ARG A 90 5.70 -0.25 5.06
N VAL A 91 5.95 -1.19 4.18
CA VAL A 91 5.04 -1.67 3.13
C VAL A 91 5.16 -3.18 3.02
N PRO A 92 4.24 -3.89 2.35
CA PRO A 92 4.42 -5.30 2.04
C PRO A 92 5.73 -5.54 1.29
N ARG A 93 6.56 -6.47 1.77
CA ARG A 93 7.84 -6.79 1.13
C ARG A 93 7.61 -7.36 -0.25
N LEU A 94 8.25 -6.80 -1.26
CA LEU A 94 8.18 -7.27 -2.62
C LEU A 94 8.95 -8.59 -2.79
N ILE A 95 8.28 -9.64 -3.23
CA ILE A 95 8.87 -10.94 -3.52
C ILE A 95 9.16 -11.08 -5.02
N TYR A 96 8.18 -10.76 -5.86
CA TYR A 96 8.30 -10.84 -7.30
C TYR A 96 7.49 -9.74 -8.00
N SER A 97 7.99 -9.32 -9.15
CA SER A 97 7.23 -8.48 -10.07
C SER A 97 7.67 -8.72 -11.51
N GLY A 98 6.72 -8.88 -12.39
CA GLY A 98 6.97 -9.03 -13.82
C GLY A 98 5.82 -8.55 -14.67
N CYS A 99 6.09 -8.19 -15.92
CA CYS A 99 5.06 -7.89 -16.88
C CYS A 99 5.52 -8.30 -18.29
N ARG A 100 4.56 -8.67 -19.14
CA ARG A 100 4.77 -9.00 -20.55
C ARG A 100 3.55 -8.58 -21.37
N LYS A 101 3.68 -8.55 -22.68
CA LYS A 101 2.53 -8.44 -23.59
C LYS A 101 2.14 -9.80 -24.13
N VAL A 102 0.85 -10.10 -24.05
CA VAL A 102 0.22 -11.29 -24.65
C VAL A 102 -0.94 -10.79 -25.47
N ASP A 103 -0.97 -11.11 -26.75
CA ASP A 103 -2.01 -10.69 -27.72
C ASP A 103 -2.27 -9.17 -27.69
N GLY A 104 -1.20 -8.39 -27.62
CA GLY A 104 -1.25 -6.93 -27.57
C GLY A 104 -1.64 -6.31 -26.23
N GLN A 105 -2.09 -7.11 -25.25
CA GLN A 105 -2.46 -6.67 -23.92
C GLN A 105 -1.34 -6.86 -22.91
N TRP A 106 -1.22 -5.93 -21.97
CA TRP A 106 -0.32 -6.08 -20.84
C TRP A 106 -0.84 -7.13 -19.85
N GLN A 107 0.01 -8.10 -19.53
CA GLN A 107 -0.15 -9.00 -18.40
C GLN A 107 0.92 -8.65 -17.36
N ALA A 108 0.51 -8.45 -16.11
CA ALA A 108 1.41 -8.10 -15.02
C ALA A 108 1.12 -8.93 -13.77
N LEU A 109 2.18 -9.21 -13.03
CA LEU A 109 2.16 -9.95 -11.78
C LEU A 109 2.98 -9.20 -10.73
N LEU A 110 2.40 -9.06 -9.54
CA LEU A 110 3.04 -8.49 -8.37
C LEU A 110 2.82 -9.42 -7.20
N VAL A 111 3.89 -9.87 -6.55
CA VAL A 111 3.81 -10.76 -5.38
C VAL A 111 4.47 -10.08 -4.19
N THR A 112 3.74 -10.00 -3.09
CA THR A 112 4.20 -9.39 -1.85
C THR A 112 3.95 -10.31 -0.66
N GLU A 113 4.73 -10.20 0.40
CA GLU A 113 4.43 -10.84 1.67
C GLU A 113 3.27 -10.18 2.40
N ALA A 114 2.54 -10.95 3.17
CA ALA A 114 1.56 -10.41 4.11
C ALA A 114 2.25 -9.55 5.18
N LEU A 115 1.56 -8.53 5.63
CA LEU A 115 1.94 -7.75 6.80
C LEU A 115 1.49 -8.49 8.06
N GLU A 116 2.31 -9.43 8.53
CA GLU A 116 1.99 -10.25 9.70
C GLU A 116 1.88 -9.39 10.96
N GLY A 117 0.82 -9.62 11.74
CA GLY A 117 0.52 -8.88 12.96
C GLY A 117 -0.06 -7.47 12.74
N PHE A 118 -0.18 -7.01 11.50
CA PHE A 118 -0.83 -5.75 11.20
C PHE A 118 -2.31 -5.94 10.89
N SER A 119 -3.10 -4.93 11.24
CA SER A 119 -4.51 -4.80 10.82
C SER A 119 -4.75 -3.42 10.25
N SER A 120 -5.69 -3.30 9.32
CA SER A 120 -6.11 -1.98 8.84
C SER A 120 -6.82 -1.18 9.95
N LEU A 121 -6.78 0.14 9.87
CA LEU A 121 -7.50 0.98 10.83
C LEU A 121 -9.00 0.71 10.82
N ASP A 122 -9.59 0.44 9.66
CA ASP A 122 -11.02 0.09 9.55
C ASP A 122 -11.33 -1.20 10.31
N GLU A 123 -10.48 -2.24 10.18
CA GLU A 123 -10.63 -3.48 10.95
C GLU A 123 -10.42 -3.26 12.45
N CYS A 124 -9.44 -2.46 12.85
CA CYS A 124 -9.20 -2.12 14.25
C CYS A 124 -10.42 -1.42 14.85
N TYR A 125 -11.00 -0.45 14.14
CA TYR A 125 -12.18 0.27 14.62
C TYR A 125 -13.43 -0.63 14.63
N ALA A 126 -13.60 -1.49 13.64
CA ALA A 126 -14.70 -2.46 13.62
C ALA A 126 -14.64 -3.46 14.79
N ARG A 127 -13.44 -3.77 15.29
CA ARG A 127 -13.24 -4.64 16.47
C ARG A 127 -13.29 -3.90 17.81
N GLY A 128 -13.41 -2.56 17.81
CA GLY A 128 -13.35 -1.74 19.01
C GLY A 128 -11.95 -1.65 19.64
N ASP A 129 -10.89 -1.81 18.83
CA ASP A 129 -9.51 -1.74 19.31
C ASP A 129 -9.17 -0.37 19.92
N GLN A 130 -9.78 0.70 19.41
CA GLN A 130 -9.63 2.06 19.94
C GLN A 130 -9.97 2.16 21.43
N ASP A 131 -11.01 1.47 21.89
CA ASP A 131 -11.42 1.47 23.30
C ASP A 131 -10.42 0.68 24.15
N ARG A 132 -9.88 -0.42 23.60
CA ARG A 132 -8.83 -1.24 24.26
C ARG A 132 -7.50 -0.50 24.35
N TRP A 133 -7.15 0.32 23.37
CA TRP A 133 -5.94 1.15 23.42
C TRP A 133 -6.06 2.27 24.45
N GLY A 134 -7.26 2.77 24.70
CA GLY A 134 -7.51 3.98 25.44
C GLY A 134 -7.08 5.25 24.68
N GLU A 135 -7.57 6.40 25.11
CA GLU A 135 -7.41 7.65 24.37
C GLU A 135 -5.95 8.05 24.14
N ALA A 136 -5.12 7.97 25.17
CA ALA A 136 -3.72 8.40 25.07
C ALA A 136 -2.91 7.57 24.06
N LYS A 137 -3.10 6.25 24.05
CA LYS A 137 -2.43 5.38 23.08
C LYS A 137 -2.98 5.57 21.68
N HIS A 138 -4.31 5.71 21.52
CA HIS A 138 -4.94 5.99 20.24
C HIS A 138 -4.41 7.30 19.64
N GLN A 139 -4.28 8.36 20.44
CA GLN A 139 -3.66 9.62 19.99
C GLN A 139 -2.23 9.40 19.47
N ARG A 140 -1.40 8.62 20.18
CA ARG A 140 -0.03 8.30 19.72
C ARG A 140 -0.03 7.50 18.42
N ILE A 141 -0.98 6.58 18.22
CA ILE A 141 -1.14 5.85 16.96
C ILE A 141 -1.42 6.84 15.82
N LEU A 142 -2.36 7.76 16.02
CA LEU A 142 -2.70 8.77 15.03
C LEU A 142 -1.52 9.71 14.72
N GLN A 143 -0.75 10.10 15.72
CA GLN A 143 0.49 10.88 15.55
C GLN A 143 1.52 10.11 14.71
N GLN A 144 1.72 8.82 14.99
CA GLN A 144 2.66 7.98 14.24
C GLN A 144 2.22 7.79 12.78
N ILE A 145 0.90 7.67 12.54
CA ILE A 145 0.34 7.66 11.18
C ILE A 145 0.64 8.98 10.49
N GLY A 146 0.42 10.11 11.17
CA GLY A 146 0.73 11.44 10.66
C GLY A 146 2.19 11.57 10.26
N ALA A 147 3.10 11.17 11.13
CA ALA A 147 4.55 11.21 10.87
C ALA A 147 4.95 10.32 9.67
N THR A 148 4.35 9.15 9.53
CA THR A 148 4.61 8.25 8.40
C THR A 148 4.16 8.86 7.07
N ILE A 149 2.97 9.45 7.03
CA ILE A 149 2.43 10.11 5.84
C ILE A 149 3.23 11.37 5.51
N ALA A 150 3.65 12.14 6.51
CA ALA A 150 4.52 13.31 6.31
C ALA A 150 5.85 12.91 5.63
N ARG A 151 6.50 11.84 6.08
CA ARG A 151 7.73 11.31 5.48
C ARG A 151 7.55 10.97 4.00
N MET A 152 6.44 10.31 3.65
CA MET A 152 6.08 10.00 2.27
C MET A 152 5.91 11.27 1.43
N ASN A 153 5.13 12.23 1.93
CA ASN A 153 4.85 13.47 1.19
C ASN A 153 6.08 14.37 1.05
N LEU A 154 6.97 14.44 2.07
CA LEU A 154 8.25 15.17 2.00
C LEU A 154 9.15 14.63 0.89
N ALA A 155 9.10 13.33 0.60
CA ALA A 155 9.78 12.71 -0.52
C ALA A 155 9.05 12.91 -1.86
N HIS A 156 8.09 13.84 -1.92
CA HIS A 156 7.27 14.14 -3.09
C HIS A 156 6.31 13.02 -3.51
N TRP A 157 6.10 12.00 -2.70
CA TRP A 157 5.18 10.94 -3.00
C TRP A 157 3.77 11.26 -2.50
N GLN A 158 2.80 11.05 -3.38
CA GLN A 158 1.36 11.04 -3.10
C GLN A 158 0.90 9.59 -3.10
N HIS A 159 0.15 9.17 -2.08
CA HIS A 159 -0.48 7.85 -2.04
C HIS A 159 -1.57 7.71 -3.13
N GLY A 160 -2.42 8.71 -3.25
CA GLY A 160 -3.47 8.77 -4.25
C GLY A 160 -4.75 7.99 -3.89
N CYS A 161 -4.69 7.08 -2.91
CA CYS A 161 -5.81 6.35 -2.32
C CYS A 161 -5.65 6.22 -0.81
N LEU A 162 -5.32 7.32 -0.13
CA LEU A 162 -5.10 7.30 1.31
C LEU A 162 -6.44 7.22 2.07
N TYR A 163 -6.81 6.01 2.45
CA TYR A 163 -8.01 5.68 3.23
C TYR A 163 -7.64 4.92 4.49
N PRO A 164 -8.45 4.95 5.56
CA PRO A 164 -8.17 4.19 6.78
C PRO A 164 -7.93 2.70 6.53
N LYS A 165 -8.66 2.09 5.61
CA LYS A 165 -8.47 0.67 5.21
C LYS A 165 -7.12 0.36 4.54
N HIS A 166 -6.38 1.38 4.08
CA HIS A 166 -5.06 1.23 3.47
C HIS A 166 -3.91 1.64 4.42
N ILE A 167 -4.25 2.05 5.62
CA ILE A 167 -3.32 2.33 6.71
C ILE A 167 -3.39 1.16 7.68
N PHE A 168 -2.30 0.44 7.80
CA PHE A 168 -2.18 -0.72 8.65
C PHE A 168 -1.36 -0.38 9.89
N VAL A 169 -1.75 -0.91 11.03
CA VAL A 169 -1.05 -0.71 12.28
C VAL A 169 -0.78 -2.04 12.98
N ARG A 170 0.36 -2.13 13.63
CA ARG A 170 0.70 -3.17 14.59
C ARG A 170 1.01 -2.49 15.91
N VAL A 171 0.31 -2.91 16.97
CA VAL A 171 0.43 -2.32 18.30
C VAL A 171 0.77 -3.43 19.30
N GLU A 172 2.00 -3.45 19.77
CA GLU A 172 2.51 -4.44 20.71
C GLU A 172 3.09 -3.73 21.94
N GLY A 173 2.37 -3.80 23.07
CA GLY A 173 2.72 -3.01 24.24
C GLY A 173 2.76 -1.52 23.90
N GLU A 174 3.91 -0.87 24.06
CA GLU A 174 4.12 0.53 23.72
C GLU A 174 4.64 0.75 22.27
N ALA A 175 5.03 -0.31 21.59
CA ALA A 175 5.49 -0.23 20.21
C ALA A 175 4.32 -0.04 19.25
N ILE A 176 4.46 0.93 18.35
CA ILE A 176 3.48 1.27 17.32
C ILE A 176 4.20 1.28 15.98
N GLU A 177 3.78 0.42 15.10
CA GLU A 177 4.25 0.40 13.72
C GLU A 177 3.11 0.74 12.77
N VAL A 178 3.44 1.50 11.72
CA VAL A 178 2.49 1.90 10.67
C VAL A 178 2.99 1.40 9.33
N ALA A 179 2.11 0.77 8.56
CA ALA A 179 2.38 0.34 7.20
C ALA A 179 1.32 0.87 6.23
N LEU A 180 1.70 1.03 4.97
CA LEU A 180 0.83 1.49 3.90
C LEU A 180 0.67 0.42 2.82
N ILE A 181 -0.54 0.25 2.30
CA ILE A 181 -0.86 -0.69 1.21
C ILE A 181 -1.65 0.01 0.10
N ASP A 182 -1.94 -0.71 -0.99
CA ASP A 182 -2.68 -0.22 -2.18
C ASP A 182 -2.00 0.99 -2.84
N LEU A 183 -0.74 0.80 -3.19
CA LEU A 183 0.10 1.85 -3.77
C LEU A 183 -0.07 1.99 -5.30
N GLU A 184 -1.05 1.33 -5.89
CA GLU A 184 -1.27 1.34 -7.35
C GLU A 184 -1.48 2.75 -7.93
N LYS A 185 -2.08 3.67 -7.15
CA LYS A 185 -2.29 5.07 -7.54
C LYS A 185 -1.18 6.00 -7.06
N SER A 186 -0.18 5.49 -6.36
CA SER A 186 0.91 6.30 -5.85
C SER A 186 1.74 6.87 -6.98
N ARG A 187 2.18 8.12 -6.80
CA ARG A 187 2.95 8.85 -7.81
C ARG A 187 3.76 9.98 -7.20
N ARG A 188 4.84 10.34 -7.86
CA ARG A 188 5.60 11.53 -7.51
C ARG A 188 4.88 12.80 -7.96
N ARG A 189 5.00 13.84 -7.16
CA ARG A 189 4.46 15.19 -7.46
C ARG A 189 5.59 16.18 -7.58
N LEU A 190 5.39 17.22 -8.37
CA LEU A 190 6.37 18.29 -8.53
C LEU A 190 6.60 19.07 -7.24
N THR A 191 5.56 19.22 -6.41
CA THR A 191 5.65 19.91 -5.13
C THR A 191 5.12 19.05 -4.00
N VAL A 192 5.77 19.16 -2.84
CA VAL A 192 5.35 18.53 -1.60
C VAL A 192 3.92 18.94 -1.23
N ASN A 193 3.56 20.21 -1.39
CA ASN A 193 2.21 20.71 -1.11
C ASN A 193 1.12 20.00 -1.92
N LYS A 194 1.35 19.71 -3.21
CA LYS A 194 0.37 18.98 -4.03
C LYS A 194 0.18 17.54 -3.56
N ALA A 195 1.26 16.89 -3.14
CA ALA A 195 1.19 15.55 -2.57
C ALA A 195 0.38 15.56 -1.25
N SER A 196 0.77 16.43 -0.32
CA SER A 196 0.16 16.58 1.01
C SER A 196 -1.33 16.92 0.94
N GLN A 197 -1.68 17.96 0.23
CA GLN A 197 -3.08 18.44 0.16
C GLN A 197 -4.03 17.39 -0.38
N HIS A 198 -3.60 16.64 -1.39
CA HIS A 198 -4.44 15.60 -1.96
C HIS A 198 -4.71 14.49 -0.94
N ASP A 199 -3.65 13.93 -0.34
CA ASP A 199 -3.75 12.79 0.55
C ASP A 199 -4.47 13.15 1.85
N LEU A 200 -4.17 14.32 2.44
CA LEU A 200 -4.81 14.76 3.67
C LEU A 200 -6.29 15.08 3.48
N LYS A 201 -6.67 15.77 2.38
CA LYS A 201 -8.08 16.00 2.06
C LYS A 201 -8.84 14.69 1.84
N GLN A 202 -8.20 13.72 1.21
CA GLN A 202 -8.80 12.42 0.97
C GLN A 202 -8.99 11.66 2.28
N LEU A 203 -7.97 11.62 3.14
CA LEU A 203 -8.04 10.95 4.43
C LEU A 203 -9.08 11.61 5.34
N LYS A 204 -9.11 12.95 5.45
CA LYS A 204 -10.11 13.68 6.24
C LYS A 204 -11.53 13.34 5.83
N ARG A 205 -11.79 13.27 4.53
CA ARG A 205 -13.13 12.94 4.00
C ARG A 205 -13.53 11.48 4.22
N ARG A 206 -12.58 10.59 4.38
CA ARG A 206 -12.80 9.14 4.42
C ARG A 206 -12.63 8.53 5.81
N SER A 207 -12.05 9.28 6.74
CA SER A 207 -11.97 8.87 8.14
C SER A 207 -13.23 9.31 8.88
N SER A 208 -13.64 8.50 9.86
CA SER A 208 -14.69 8.82 10.85
C SER A 208 -14.12 9.49 12.11
N TRP A 209 -12.91 10.05 12.02
CA TRP A 209 -12.21 10.63 13.16
C TRP A 209 -12.92 11.86 13.70
N THR A 210 -13.02 11.96 15.02
CA THR A 210 -13.46 13.17 15.72
C THR A 210 -12.47 14.32 15.48
N GLY A 211 -12.88 15.55 15.83
CA GLY A 211 -11.98 16.71 15.77
C GLY A 211 -10.69 16.50 16.56
N ALA A 212 -10.77 15.95 17.77
CA ALA A 212 -9.60 15.68 18.60
C ALA A 212 -8.66 14.63 17.98
N GLN A 213 -9.20 13.57 17.41
CA GLN A 213 -8.44 12.53 16.72
C GLN A 213 -7.74 13.08 15.46
N TRP A 214 -8.45 13.91 14.70
CA TRP A 214 -7.85 14.60 13.55
C TRP A 214 -6.71 15.53 13.98
N GLN A 215 -6.87 16.26 15.08
CA GLN A 215 -5.81 17.12 15.62
C GLN A 215 -4.58 16.32 16.06
N ALA A 216 -4.77 15.17 16.70
CA ALA A 216 -3.66 14.28 17.07
C ALA A 216 -2.89 13.80 15.82
N PHE A 217 -3.59 13.40 14.77
CA PHE A 217 -3.00 13.04 13.48
C PHE A 217 -2.22 14.21 12.86
N ILE A 218 -2.83 15.41 12.79
CA ILE A 218 -2.22 16.61 12.22
C ILE A 218 -0.99 17.03 13.02
N TYR A 219 -1.04 16.92 14.34
CA TYR A 219 0.12 17.20 15.19
C TYR A 219 1.32 16.33 14.82
N GLY A 220 1.14 15.01 14.73
CA GLY A 220 2.20 14.09 14.31
C GLY A 220 2.69 14.37 12.89
N TYR A 221 1.77 14.70 11.99
CA TYR A 221 2.12 15.06 10.62
C TYR A 221 2.98 16.33 10.57
N GLN A 222 2.55 17.43 11.19
CA GLN A 222 3.26 18.72 11.19
C GLN A 222 4.61 18.65 11.91
N THR A 223 4.68 17.91 13.00
CA THR A 223 5.94 17.66 13.72
C THR A 223 6.98 17.02 12.82
N ALA A 224 6.60 16.00 12.06
CA ALA A 224 7.50 15.33 11.12
C ALA A 224 7.74 16.12 9.83
N PHE A 225 6.76 16.93 9.41
CA PHE A 225 6.84 17.76 8.20
C PHE A 225 7.70 19.01 8.41
N GLY A 226 7.86 19.46 9.65
CA GLY A 226 8.67 20.63 10.01
C GLY A 226 8.03 22.00 9.76
N SER A 227 6.77 22.04 9.30
CA SER A 227 6.03 23.30 9.08
C SER A 227 4.51 23.06 9.00
N ALA A 228 3.74 24.13 9.19
CA ALA A 228 2.31 24.11 8.94
C ALA A 228 2.01 23.96 7.45
N ILE A 229 0.97 23.17 7.12
CA ILE A 229 0.59 22.94 5.72
C ILE A 229 -0.33 24.06 5.26
N LYS A 230 0.11 24.82 4.26
CA LYS A 230 -0.70 25.87 3.66
C LYS A 230 -1.98 25.27 3.03
N GLY A 231 -3.15 25.80 3.43
CA GLY A 231 -4.45 25.41 2.85
C GLY A 231 -5.10 24.15 3.44
N LEU A 232 -4.58 23.58 4.54
CA LEU A 232 -5.34 22.76 5.45
C LEU A 232 -5.83 23.66 6.58
N GLN A 233 -7.04 24.18 6.42
CA GLN A 233 -7.75 24.78 7.54
C GLN A 233 -8.10 23.66 8.51
N THR A 234 -7.65 23.80 9.72
CA THR A 234 -7.95 22.97 10.92
C THR A 234 -9.45 22.89 11.16
#